data_3f374c1efece20eee33edc20896c24d9
#
_entry.id   3f374c1efece20eee33edc20896c24d9
#
_cell.length_a   1.000
_cell.length_b   1.000
_cell.length_c   1.000
_cell.angle_alpha   90.00
_cell.angle_beta   90.00
_cell.angle_gamma   90.00
#
_symmetry.space_group_name_H-M   'P 1'
#
loop_
_entity.id
_entity.type
_entity.pdbx_description
1 polymer ?
#
loop_
_entity_poly.entity_id
_entity_poly.type
_entity_poly.pdbx_seq_one_letter_code
_entity_poly.pdbx_strand_id
1 'polypeptide(L)'
;MIPGIEQIVKQACLSGIEDIIIGTAHRGRLTLLSSVLEMPYKKILSKFQGSLNDPNEVLGSGDVKYHLGVSADREFEKKKIHLSLTSNPSHLEAVNPVVAGKVRAKQTLAKDKTTDKVIGLLIHGDAAIAGQGVVAETFAMSQLRGFKTGGTIHFVINNQIGFTTMPQYGRSAPYCTEIAKMVQAPIFHVNGDDPEAVVHVCRLATEFRNKFKVDVVVDMFCYRRSGHNEADEPSFTQPLMYKAIKKQITTRKKYEKKLIENNTLSEEESRDIVDSFKNFLDKEFESTKNYKPNKVDWLEGTWTGLSTATFDARSCLLYTSDAADDTDS
;
A
#
# COMPACT_ATOMS: atom_id res chain seq x y z
N MET A 1 5.84 -5.88 -7.97
CA MET A 1 5.34 -4.93 -6.93
C MET A 1 6.43 -4.55 -5.93
N ILE A 2 6.89 -5.45 -5.04
CA ILE A 2 7.82 -5.08 -3.96
C ILE A 2 9.08 -4.38 -4.44
N PRO A 3 9.85 -4.89 -5.43
CA PRO A 3 11.04 -4.16 -5.90
C PRO A 3 10.74 -2.75 -6.43
N GLY A 4 9.57 -2.56 -7.07
CA GLY A 4 9.14 -1.23 -7.55
C GLY A 4 8.84 -0.26 -6.40
N ILE A 5 8.12 -0.73 -5.36
CA ILE A 5 7.82 0.09 -4.17
C ILE A 5 9.12 0.41 -3.41
N GLU A 6 10.01 -0.56 -3.22
CA GLU A 6 11.33 -0.34 -2.62
C GLU A 6 12.13 0.72 -3.40
N GLN A 7 12.07 0.69 -4.73
CA GLN A 7 12.72 1.72 -5.54
C GLN A 7 12.09 3.10 -5.37
N ILE A 8 10.76 3.21 -5.26
CA ILE A 8 10.08 4.48 -4.96
C ILE A 8 10.57 5.02 -3.62
N VAL A 9 10.59 4.18 -2.58
CA VAL A 9 11.03 4.57 -1.24
C VAL A 9 12.50 5.02 -1.24
N LYS A 10 13.39 4.22 -1.86
CA LYS A 10 14.81 4.54 -1.99
C LYS A 10 15.02 5.86 -2.73
N GLN A 11 14.40 6.03 -3.90
CA GLN A 11 14.55 7.22 -4.71
C GLN A 11 14.00 8.48 -4.01
N ALA A 12 12.88 8.36 -3.33
CA ALA A 12 12.32 9.44 -2.53
C ALA A 12 13.28 9.85 -1.41
N CYS A 13 13.79 8.89 -0.64
CA CYS A 13 14.76 9.13 0.43
C CYS A 13 16.03 9.83 -0.07
N LEU A 14 16.60 9.33 -1.16
CA LEU A 14 17.81 9.92 -1.76
C LEU A 14 17.56 11.34 -2.29
N SER A 15 16.34 11.63 -2.73
CA SER A 15 15.92 12.96 -3.20
C SER A 15 15.59 13.94 -2.05
N GLY A 16 15.67 13.53 -0.79
CA GLY A 16 15.44 14.40 0.36
C GLY A 16 14.02 14.37 0.92
N ILE A 17 13.16 13.44 0.47
CA ILE A 17 11.86 13.18 1.10
C ILE A 17 12.09 12.57 2.49
N GLU A 18 11.40 13.09 3.48
CA GLU A 18 11.49 12.68 4.89
C GLU A 18 10.36 11.70 5.27
N ASP A 19 9.19 11.82 4.62
CA ASP A 19 7.98 11.06 4.94
C ASP A 19 7.27 10.55 3.68
N ILE A 20 6.83 9.28 3.69
CA ILE A 20 5.88 8.73 2.70
C ILE A 20 4.62 8.24 3.41
N ILE A 21 3.48 8.80 3.03
CA ILE A 21 2.16 8.32 3.49
C ILE A 21 1.62 7.36 2.45
N ILE A 22 1.44 6.10 2.86
CA ILE A 22 1.02 5.01 1.98
C ILE A 22 -0.45 4.70 2.19
N GLY A 23 -1.22 4.61 1.12
CA GLY A 23 -2.58 4.08 1.09
C GLY A 23 -2.67 2.88 0.16
N THR A 24 -3.36 1.84 0.59
CA THR A 24 -3.59 0.64 -0.22
C THR A 24 -4.87 -0.06 0.19
N ALA A 25 -5.49 -0.77 -0.76
CA ALA A 25 -6.55 -1.72 -0.47
C ALA A 25 -6.02 -2.92 0.33
N HIS A 26 -6.88 -3.88 0.62
CA HIS A 26 -6.54 -5.08 1.40
C HIS A 26 -5.60 -6.05 0.68
N ARG A 27 -5.70 -6.17 -0.65
CA ARG A 27 -4.90 -7.14 -1.44
C ARG A 27 -3.42 -6.76 -1.45
N GLY A 28 -2.58 -7.70 -1.02
CA GLY A 28 -1.13 -7.48 -0.91
C GLY A 28 -0.68 -6.69 0.32
N ARG A 29 -1.61 -6.27 1.20
CA ARG A 29 -1.29 -5.47 2.38
C ARG A 29 -0.34 -6.18 3.35
N LEU A 30 -0.54 -7.48 3.60
CA LEU A 30 0.35 -8.25 4.48
C LEU A 30 1.77 -8.35 3.91
N THR A 31 1.91 -8.50 2.60
CA THR A 31 3.22 -8.48 1.94
C THR A 31 3.87 -7.10 2.05
N LEU A 32 3.10 -6.02 1.92
CA LEU A 32 3.61 -4.66 2.11
C LEU A 32 4.07 -4.45 3.56
N LEU A 33 3.28 -4.90 4.54
CA LEU A 33 3.62 -4.83 5.96
C LEU A 33 4.94 -5.54 6.28
N SER A 34 5.14 -6.75 5.76
CA SER A 34 6.37 -7.53 6.03
C SER A 34 7.58 -7.08 5.21
N SER A 35 7.39 -6.80 3.91
CA SER A 35 8.51 -6.61 2.99
C SER A 35 8.96 -5.16 2.84
N VAL A 36 8.08 -4.17 3.04
CA VAL A 36 8.41 -2.75 2.89
C VAL A 36 8.48 -2.04 4.24
N LEU A 37 7.55 -2.35 5.13
CA LEU A 37 7.47 -1.76 6.47
C LEU A 37 8.18 -2.61 7.53
N GLU A 38 8.83 -3.69 7.11
CA GLU A 38 9.68 -4.56 7.94
C GLU A 38 8.99 -5.08 9.22
N MET A 39 7.64 -5.21 9.18
CA MET A 39 6.92 -5.82 10.29
C MET A 39 7.35 -7.27 10.45
N PRO A 40 7.78 -7.70 11.65
CA PRO A 40 8.21 -9.08 11.88
C PRO A 40 7.17 -10.12 11.47
N TYR A 41 7.58 -11.14 10.72
CA TYR A 41 6.67 -12.20 10.26
C TYR A 41 5.97 -12.90 11.43
N LYS A 42 6.65 -13.14 12.54
CA LYS A 42 6.05 -13.71 13.76
C LYS A 42 4.83 -12.91 14.25
N LYS A 43 4.86 -11.55 14.15
CA LYS A 43 3.73 -10.68 14.52
C LYS A 43 2.54 -10.87 13.59
N ILE A 44 2.78 -11.08 12.29
CA ILE A 44 1.74 -11.37 11.31
C ILE A 44 1.20 -12.79 11.50
N LEU A 45 2.07 -13.77 11.61
CA LEU A 45 1.72 -15.18 11.72
C LEU A 45 0.97 -15.50 13.02
N SER A 46 1.34 -14.89 14.15
CA SER A 46 0.62 -15.06 15.43
C SER A 46 -0.84 -14.62 15.33
N LYS A 47 -1.12 -13.57 14.54
CA LYS A 47 -2.49 -13.12 14.28
C LYS A 47 -3.35 -14.14 13.52
N PHE A 48 -2.74 -14.99 12.71
CA PHE A 48 -3.43 -16.07 12.02
C PHE A 48 -3.70 -17.28 12.92
N GLN A 49 -2.91 -17.48 13.97
CA GLN A 49 -3.09 -18.60 14.92
C GLN A 49 -4.14 -18.31 16.00
N GLY A 50 -4.80 -17.15 15.97
CA GLY A 50 -5.84 -16.82 16.95
C GLY A 50 -5.31 -16.53 18.35
N SER A 51 -4.01 -16.34 18.53
CA SER A 51 -3.36 -16.02 19.81
C SER A 51 -3.63 -14.58 20.29
N LEU A 52 -4.70 -13.97 19.83
CA LEU A 52 -5.07 -12.58 20.03
C LEU A 52 -6.17 -12.40 21.05
N ASN A 53 -5.88 -12.76 22.29
CA ASN A 53 -6.54 -12.10 23.39
C ASN A 53 -5.45 -11.31 24.13
N ASP A 54 -5.04 -10.16 23.60
CA ASP A 54 -4.45 -9.15 24.46
C ASP A 54 -5.59 -8.64 25.34
N PRO A 55 -5.56 -8.91 26.68
CA PRO A 55 -6.62 -8.46 27.59
C PRO A 55 -6.73 -6.92 27.67
N ASN A 56 -5.85 -6.19 26.96
CA ASN A 56 -5.86 -4.75 26.87
C ASN A 56 -6.11 -4.24 25.42
N GLU A 57 -6.42 -5.11 24.46
CA GLU A 57 -7.03 -4.66 23.22
C GLU A 57 -8.37 -4.02 23.61
N VAL A 58 -8.36 -2.71 23.51
CA VAL A 58 -9.47 -1.78 23.75
C VAL A 58 -10.78 -2.39 23.28
N LEU A 59 -11.84 -2.21 24.10
CA LEU A 59 -13.25 -2.45 23.84
C LEU A 59 -13.70 -1.93 22.46
N GLY A 60 -13.23 -2.54 21.41
CA GLY A 60 -13.60 -2.31 20.02
C GLY A 60 -13.88 -3.66 19.39
N SER A 61 -14.88 -3.74 18.52
CA SER A 61 -15.05 -4.87 17.62
C SER A 61 -13.71 -5.10 16.91
N GLY A 62 -13.05 -6.25 17.13
CA GLY A 62 -11.72 -6.54 16.61
C GLY A 62 -11.63 -6.20 15.11
N ASP A 63 -10.72 -5.30 14.77
CA ASP A 63 -10.55 -4.89 13.37
C ASP A 63 -9.92 -6.05 12.57
N VAL A 64 -10.28 -6.13 11.31
CA VAL A 64 -9.77 -7.16 10.41
C VAL A 64 -8.27 -6.90 10.19
N LYS A 65 -7.44 -7.95 10.34
CA LYS A 65 -5.98 -7.87 10.16
C LYS A 65 -5.52 -7.17 8.86
N TYR A 66 -6.36 -7.15 7.84
CA TYR A 66 -6.12 -6.48 6.56
C TYR A 66 -6.36 -4.95 6.58
N HIS A 67 -6.85 -4.40 7.68
CA HIS A 67 -7.08 -2.96 7.84
C HIS A 67 -5.97 -2.25 8.61
N LEU A 68 -5.04 -3.00 9.19
CA LEU A 68 -3.99 -2.45 10.05
C LEU A 68 -3.13 -1.40 9.36
N GLY A 69 -2.94 -0.29 10.04
CA GLY A 69 -1.91 0.70 9.76
C GLY A 69 -0.64 0.41 10.55
N VAL A 70 0.47 0.90 10.08
CA VAL A 70 1.76 0.81 10.76
C VAL A 70 2.70 1.89 10.25
N SER A 71 3.64 2.29 11.09
CA SER A 71 4.75 3.17 10.69
C SER A 71 6.08 2.45 10.90
N ALA A 72 7.06 2.79 10.07
CA ALA A 72 8.42 2.27 10.17
C ALA A 72 9.41 3.30 9.63
N ASP A 73 10.60 3.35 10.21
CA ASP A 73 11.70 4.12 9.67
C ASP A 73 12.58 3.21 8.81
N ARG A 74 12.97 3.72 7.65
CA ARG A 74 13.91 3.05 6.73
C ARG A 74 15.14 3.93 6.54
N GLU A 75 16.25 3.31 6.19
CA GLU A 75 17.50 4.01 5.94
C GLU A 75 18.12 3.57 4.60
N PHE A 76 18.52 4.56 3.80
CA PHE A 76 19.21 4.35 2.54
C PHE A 76 20.42 5.30 2.48
N GLU A 77 21.63 4.76 2.35
CA GLU A 77 22.86 5.55 2.24
C GLU A 77 22.99 6.60 3.37
N LYS A 78 22.69 6.21 4.61
CA LYS A 78 22.70 7.04 5.83
C LYS A 78 21.62 8.13 5.89
N LYS A 79 20.69 8.17 4.94
CA LYS A 79 19.50 9.02 5.00
C LYS A 79 18.32 8.22 5.53
N LYS A 80 17.56 8.84 6.42
CA LYS A 80 16.35 8.22 7.00
C LYS A 80 15.10 8.71 6.30
N ILE A 81 14.11 7.85 6.19
CA ILE A 81 12.78 8.16 5.70
C ILE A 81 11.74 7.44 6.55
N HIS A 82 10.70 8.17 6.93
CA HIS A 82 9.57 7.62 7.67
C HIS A 82 8.47 7.14 6.72
N LEU A 83 8.02 5.90 6.92
CA LEU A 83 6.91 5.32 6.16
C LEU A 83 5.69 5.17 7.05
N SER A 84 4.55 5.66 6.62
CA SER A 84 3.28 5.49 7.33
C SER A 84 2.24 4.82 6.43
N LEU A 85 1.92 3.57 6.70
CA LEU A 85 0.78 2.90 6.06
C LEU A 85 -0.49 3.27 6.81
N THR A 86 -1.39 3.96 6.12
CA THR A 86 -2.66 4.37 6.69
C THR A 86 -3.58 3.17 6.89
N SER A 87 -4.17 3.05 8.08
CA SER A 87 -5.28 2.11 8.30
C SER A 87 -6.49 2.54 7.48
N ASN A 88 -7.24 1.59 6.94
CA ASN A 88 -8.44 1.88 6.15
C ASN A 88 -9.40 0.68 6.16
N PRO A 89 -10.71 0.91 6.01
CA PRO A 89 -11.69 -0.17 5.87
C PRO A 89 -11.57 -0.87 4.50
N SER A 90 -12.37 -1.91 4.28
CA SER A 90 -12.45 -2.63 3.00
C SER A 90 -13.08 -1.81 1.85
N HIS A 91 -13.50 -0.57 2.10
CA HIS A 91 -14.04 0.32 1.06
C HIS A 91 -12.91 0.74 0.12
N LEU A 92 -12.90 0.16 -1.07
CA LEU A 92 -11.86 0.39 -2.06
C LEU A 92 -11.78 1.88 -2.42
N GLU A 93 -10.56 2.41 -2.47
CA GLU A 93 -10.20 3.78 -2.84
C GLU A 93 -10.60 4.87 -1.81
N ALA A 94 -11.38 4.56 -0.77
CA ALA A 94 -11.73 5.53 0.27
C ALA A 94 -10.51 6.11 0.99
N VAL A 95 -9.39 5.41 1.00
CA VAL A 95 -8.12 5.87 1.59
C VAL A 95 -7.43 6.97 0.79
N ASN A 96 -7.76 7.17 -0.49
CA ASN A 96 -7.07 8.11 -1.36
C ASN A 96 -7.12 9.56 -0.83
N PRO A 97 -8.30 10.15 -0.57
CA PRO A 97 -8.37 11.49 0.00
C PRO A 97 -7.82 11.55 1.42
N VAL A 98 -7.90 10.46 2.20
CA VAL A 98 -7.31 10.40 3.54
C VAL A 98 -5.79 10.52 3.48
N VAL A 99 -5.13 9.81 2.56
CA VAL A 99 -3.68 9.92 2.34
C VAL A 99 -3.31 11.33 1.89
N ALA A 100 -4.02 11.90 0.92
CA ALA A 100 -3.79 13.28 0.46
C ALA A 100 -3.92 14.29 1.61
N GLY A 101 -4.96 14.15 2.45
CA GLY A 101 -5.17 14.97 3.64
C GLY A 101 -4.04 14.84 4.68
N LYS A 102 -3.59 13.60 4.96
CA LYS A 102 -2.45 13.34 5.87
C LYS A 102 -1.15 13.93 5.33
N VAL A 103 -0.88 13.79 4.02
CA VAL A 103 0.28 14.42 3.38
C VAL A 103 0.22 15.94 3.57
N ARG A 104 -0.91 16.56 3.26
CA ARG A 104 -1.11 18.00 3.42
C ARG A 104 -0.90 18.46 4.85
N ALA A 105 -1.45 17.74 5.83
CA ALA A 105 -1.28 18.05 7.24
C ALA A 105 0.19 17.99 7.67
N LYS A 106 0.91 16.90 7.32
CA LYS A 106 2.33 16.78 7.62
C LYS A 106 3.19 17.85 6.94
N GLN A 107 2.91 18.20 5.67
CA GLN A 107 3.57 19.32 4.99
C GLN A 107 3.35 20.64 5.74
N THR A 108 2.14 20.90 6.22
CA THR A 108 1.82 22.09 7.00
C THR A 108 2.58 22.11 8.31
N LEU A 109 2.58 21.02 9.07
CA LEU A 109 3.31 20.89 10.34
C LEU A 109 4.83 21.03 10.15
N ALA A 110 5.38 20.44 9.08
CA ALA A 110 6.80 20.53 8.73
C ALA A 110 7.17 21.89 8.09
N LYS A 111 6.22 22.80 7.89
CA LYS A 111 6.38 24.06 7.14
C LYS A 111 6.97 23.87 5.74
N ASP A 112 6.64 22.73 5.12
CA ASP A 112 7.11 22.33 3.79
C ASP A 112 6.31 23.05 2.69
N LYS A 113 6.73 24.26 2.36
CA LYS A 113 6.07 25.08 1.34
C LYS A 113 6.34 24.60 -0.10
N THR A 114 7.41 23.87 -0.30
CA THR A 114 7.86 23.38 -1.61
C THR A 114 7.39 21.97 -1.92
N THR A 115 6.77 21.30 -0.97
CA THR A 115 6.30 19.91 -1.08
C THR A 115 7.41 18.91 -1.38
N ASP A 116 8.60 19.17 -0.80
CA ASP A 116 9.80 18.38 -0.99
C ASP A 116 10.08 17.37 0.13
N LYS A 117 9.32 17.43 1.24
CA LYS A 117 9.57 16.60 2.42
C LYS A 117 8.60 15.44 2.59
N VAL A 118 7.34 15.63 2.20
CA VAL A 118 6.27 14.65 2.43
C VAL A 118 5.54 14.34 1.14
N ILE A 119 5.41 13.04 0.81
CA ILE A 119 4.71 12.58 -0.39
C ILE A 119 3.66 11.53 -0.08
N GLY A 120 2.68 11.38 -0.98
CA GLY A 120 1.71 10.29 -1.00
C GLY A 120 2.11 9.19 -1.97
N LEU A 121 1.90 7.94 -1.55
CA LEU A 121 1.96 6.75 -2.39
C LEU A 121 0.64 6.00 -2.26
N LEU A 122 -0.10 5.89 -3.35
CA LEU A 122 -1.36 5.16 -3.42
C LEU A 122 -1.21 3.91 -4.27
N ILE A 123 -1.60 2.76 -3.72
CA ILE A 123 -1.52 1.46 -4.39
C ILE A 123 -2.94 1.00 -4.70
N HIS A 124 -3.25 0.83 -5.99
CA HIS A 124 -4.57 0.56 -6.51
C HIS A 124 -4.69 -0.82 -7.13
N GLY A 125 -5.91 -1.37 -7.16
CA GLY A 125 -6.31 -2.41 -8.10
C GLY A 125 -6.89 -1.77 -9.38
N ASP A 126 -6.75 -2.46 -10.52
CA ASP A 126 -7.20 -1.93 -11.82
C ASP A 126 -8.71 -1.68 -11.90
N ALA A 127 -9.52 -2.58 -11.38
CA ALA A 127 -10.98 -2.40 -11.38
C ALA A 127 -11.43 -1.27 -10.44
N ALA A 128 -10.73 -1.10 -9.31
CA ALA A 128 -11.07 -0.09 -8.33
C ALA A 128 -10.73 1.32 -8.82
N ILE A 129 -9.51 1.55 -9.32
CA ILE A 129 -9.11 2.86 -9.83
C ILE A 129 -9.98 3.33 -11.00
N ALA A 130 -10.42 2.39 -11.85
CA ALA A 130 -11.27 2.72 -13.00
C ALA A 130 -12.72 2.99 -12.64
N GLY A 131 -13.23 2.43 -11.52
CA GLY A 131 -14.67 2.37 -11.25
C GLY A 131 -15.16 3.13 -10.01
N GLN A 132 -14.29 3.51 -9.09
CA GLN A 132 -14.70 4.20 -7.86
C GLN A 132 -14.70 5.72 -8.05
N GLY A 133 -15.86 6.38 -7.87
CA GLY A 133 -16.03 7.82 -8.06
C GLY A 133 -15.06 8.68 -7.24
N VAL A 134 -14.70 8.25 -6.02
CA VAL A 134 -13.74 8.93 -5.15
C VAL A 134 -12.35 9.08 -5.80
N VAL A 135 -11.99 8.24 -6.74
CA VAL A 135 -10.72 8.37 -7.51
C VAL A 135 -10.76 9.62 -8.37
N ALA A 136 -11.84 9.80 -9.15
CA ALA A 136 -12.03 11.00 -9.99
C ALA A 136 -12.06 12.27 -9.14
N GLU A 137 -12.75 12.25 -8.02
CA GLU A 137 -12.82 13.38 -7.08
C GLU A 137 -11.44 13.72 -6.50
N THR A 138 -10.66 12.70 -6.14
CA THR A 138 -9.30 12.89 -5.61
C THR A 138 -8.38 13.52 -6.68
N PHE A 139 -8.42 13.02 -7.91
CA PHE A 139 -7.68 13.63 -9.02
C PHE A 139 -8.14 15.08 -9.31
N ALA A 140 -9.45 15.32 -9.34
CA ALA A 140 -10.00 16.67 -9.58
C ALA A 140 -9.52 17.69 -8.55
N MET A 141 -9.28 17.28 -7.29
CA MET A 141 -8.77 18.14 -6.22
C MET A 141 -7.25 18.32 -6.25
N SER A 142 -6.49 17.44 -6.91
CA SER A 142 -5.03 17.30 -6.74
C SER A 142 -4.22 18.58 -7.03
N GLN A 143 -4.69 19.46 -7.89
CA GLN A 143 -4.02 20.71 -8.26
C GLN A 143 -4.69 21.97 -7.69
N LEU A 144 -5.81 21.82 -6.95
CA LEU A 144 -6.48 22.97 -6.34
C LEU A 144 -5.64 23.53 -5.19
N ARG A 145 -5.62 24.86 -5.05
CA ARG A 145 -4.79 25.58 -4.09
C ARG A 145 -4.94 25.08 -2.64
N GLY A 146 -6.14 24.72 -2.22
CA GLY A 146 -6.45 24.23 -0.87
C GLY A 146 -6.06 22.77 -0.64
N PHE A 147 -5.96 21.96 -1.71
CA PHE A 147 -5.83 20.51 -1.63
C PHE A 147 -4.49 19.97 -2.17
N LYS A 148 -3.80 20.75 -2.99
CA LYS A 148 -2.58 20.28 -3.66
C LYS A 148 -1.48 19.89 -2.66
N THR A 149 -0.81 18.76 -2.93
CA THR A 149 0.27 18.19 -2.12
C THR A 149 1.60 18.10 -2.87
N GLY A 150 1.68 18.65 -4.08
CA GLY A 150 2.83 18.51 -4.96
C GLY A 150 2.91 17.14 -5.63
N GLY A 151 1.75 16.53 -5.88
CA GLY A 151 1.59 15.28 -6.59
C GLY A 151 1.71 14.03 -5.71
N THR A 152 0.96 13.01 -6.09
CA THR A 152 0.93 11.67 -5.51
C THR A 152 1.48 10.68 -6.53
N ILE A 153 2.20 9.66 -6.07
CA ILE A 153 2.57 8.53 -6.91
C ILE A 153 1.47 7.47 -6.80
N HIS A 154 0.84 7.16 -7.92
CA HIS A 154 -0.19 6.13 -8.03
C HIS A 154 0.41 4.86 -8.63
N PHE A 155 0.43 3.77 -7.89
CA PHE A 155 0.95 2.48 -8.33
C PHE A 155 -0.21 1.52 -8.54
N VAL A 156 -0.51 1.16 -9.77
CA VAL A 156 -1.63 0.29 -10.12
C VAL A 156 -1.14 -1.16 -10.30
N ILE A 157 -1.68 -2.07 -9.50
CA ILE A 157 -1.51 -3.52 -9.67
C ILE A 157 -2.60 -3.97 -10.62
N ASN A 158 -2.32 -3.89 -11.92
CA ASN A 158 -3.26 -4.22 -12.98
C ASN A 158 -3.26 -5.72 -13.24
N ASN A 159 -4.06 -6.45 -12.48
CA ASN A 159 -4.17 -7.91 -12.62
C ASN A 159 -5.22 -8.34 -13.66
N GLN A 160 -5.83 -7.39 -14.36
CA GLN A 160 -6.72 -7.58 -15.50
C GLN A 160 -8.00 -8.37 -15.17
N ILE A 161 -8.45 -8.29 -13.92
CA ILE A 161 -9.71 -8.88 -13.48
C ILE A 161 -10.25 -8.17 -12.23
N GLY A 162 -11.53 -7.82 -12.22
CA GLY A 162 -12.23 -7.30 -11.05
C GLY A 162 -13.17 -8.34 -10.47
N PHE A 163 -12.85 -8.93 -9.31
CA PHE A 163 -13.55 -10.09 -8.75
C PHE A 163 -13.65 -11.23 -9.77
N THR A 164 -14.76 -11.35 -10.50
CA THR A 164 -14.97 -12.31 -11.58
C THR A 164 -15.17 -11.65 -12.95
N THR A 165 -15.03 -10.32 -13.03
CA THR A 165 -15.33 -9.54 -14.25
C THR A 165 -14.05 -9.20 -15.02
N MET A 166 -14.02 -9.56 -16.30
CA MET A 166 -12.95 -9.17 -17.21
C MET A 166 -13.01 -7.67 -17.54
N PRO A 167 -11.88 -7.02 -17.87
CA PRO A 167 -11.81 -5.59 -18.16
C PRO A 167 -12.80 -5.12 -19.21
N GLN A 168 -12.99 -5.88 -20.28
CA GLN A 168 -13.91 -5.56 -21.38
C GLN A 168 -15.40 -5.47 -20.96
N TYR A 169 -15.76 -6.05 -19.82
CA TYR A 169 -17.11 -5.97 -19.24
C TYR A 169 -17.16 -5.05 -18.02
N GLY A 170 -16.02 -4.58 -17.54
CA GLY A 170 -15.90 -3.77 -16.33
C GLY A 170 -15.64 -2.28 -16.57
N ARG A 171 -15.15 -1.91 -17.74
CA ARG A 171 -14.87 -0.52 -18.10
C ARG A 171 -14.95 -0.30 -19.61
N SER A 172 -15.33 0.92 -20.01
CA SER A 172 -15.37 1.33 -21.43
C SER A 172 -14.00 1.70 -21.98
N ALA A 173 -13.10 2.20 -21.12
CA ALA A 173 -11.77 2.61 -21.51
C ALA A 173 -10.82 1.43 -21.70
N PRO A 174 -9.88 1.46 -22.65
CA PRO A 174 -8.91 0.39 -22.87
C PRO A 174 -7.97 0.22 -21.66
N TYR A 175 -7.61 1.30 -20.97
CA TYR A 175 -6.76 1.28 -19.79
C TYR A 175 -7.53 1.69 -18.53
N CYS A 176 -7.26 1.02 -17.41
CA CYS A 176 -7.86 1.37 -16.12
C CYS A 176 -7.40 2.76 -15.61
N THR A 177 -6.31 3.25 -16.15
CA THR A 177 -5.65 4.51 -15.77
C THR A 177 -6.10 5.72 -16.58
N GLU A 178 -7.06 5.57 -17.49
CA GLU A 178 -7.59 6.69 -18.31
C GLU A 178 -8.13 7.83 -17.44
N ILE A 179 -8.60 7.54 -16.24
CA ILE A 179 -9.08 8.52 -15.28
C ILE A 179 -8.01 9.59 -14.93
N ALA A 180 -6.74 9.23 -14.95
CA ALA A 180 -5.64 10.14 -14.64
C ALA A 180 -5.39 11.18 -15.75
N LYS A 181 -5.88 10.92 -16.97
CA LYS A 181 -5.75 11.85 -18.09
C LYS A 181 -6.57 13.13 -17.89
N MET A 182 -7.62 13.11 -17.05
CA MET A 182 -8.40 14.31 -16.76
C MET A 182 -7.57 15.43 -16.11
N VAL A 183 -6.48 15.09 -15.42
CA VAL A 183 -5.52 16.03 -14.83
C VAL A 183 -4.17 16.03 -15.56
N GLN A 184 -4.10 15.39 -16.72
CA GLN A 184 -2.88 15.28 -17.55
C GLN A 184 -1.70 14.63 -16.80
N ALA A 185 -1.97 13.73 -15.84
CA ALA A 185 -0.94 12.99 -15.17
C ALA A 185 -0.27 12.00 -16.14
N PRO A 186 1.06 11.91 -16.19
CA PRO A 186 1.75 10.93 -17.01
C PRO A 186 1.47 9.51 -16.48
N ILE A 187 1.34 8.57 -17.41
CA ILE A 187 1.06 7.17 -17.15
C ILE A 187 2.18 6.34 -17.75
N PHE A 188 2.85 5.55 -16.91
CA PHE A 188 3.88 4.61 -17.32
C PHE A 188 3.31 3.20 -17.31
N HIS A 189 3.16 2.57 -18.46
CA HIS A 189 2.76 1.17 -18.56
C HIS A 189 4.00 0.27 -18.51
N VAL A 190 3.98 -0.73 -17.65
CA VAL A 190 5.11 -1.64 -17.47
C VAL A 190 4.66 -3.09 -17.28
N ASN A 191 5.41 -4.02 -17.85
CA ASN A 191 5.18 -5.45 -17.67
C ASN A 191 5.67 -5.90 -16.27
N GLY A 192 4.77 -6.38 -15.43
CA GLY A 192 5.08 -6.88 -14.09
C GLY A 192 5.92 -8.16 -14.06
N ASP A 193 6.09 -8.84 -15.20
CA ASP A 193 6.99 -9.99 -15.36
C ASP A 193 8.45 -9.57 -15.64
N ASP A 194 8.72 -8.27 -15.82
CA ASP A 194 10.06 -7.70 -15.91
C ASP A 194 10.38 -6.84 -14.69
N PRO A 195 11.00 -7.38 -13.63
CA PRO A 195 11.29 -6.63 -12.41
C PRO A 195 12.23 -5.44 -12.63
N GLU A 196 13.17 -5.52 -13.57
CA GLU A 196 14.11 -4.43 -13.87
C GLU A 196 13.39 -3.25 -14.51
N ALA A 197 12.51 -3.52 -15.48
CA ALA A 197 11.67 -2.49 -16.08
C ALA A 197 10.75 -1.83 -15.04
N VAL A 198 10.16 -2.61 -14.11
CA VAL A 198 9.34 -2.07 -13.03
C VAL A 198 10.16 -1.15 -12.13
N VAL A 199 11.35 -1.56 -11.72
CA VAL A 199 12.26 -0.73 -10.91
C VAL A 199 12.64 0.56 -11.63
N HIS A 200 12.98 0.45 -12.93
CA HIS A 200 13.33 1.61 -13.74
C HIS A 200 12.18 2.63 -13.84
N VAL A 201 10.97 2.16 -14.15
CA VAL A 201 9.78 3.02 -14.27
C VAL A 201 9.41 3.66 -12.93
N CYS A 202 9.52 2.92 -11.83
CA CYS A 202 9.25 3.45 -10.49
C CYS A 202 10.24 4.56 -10.10
N ARG A 203 11.52 4.43 -10.50
CA ARG A 203 12.51 5.49 -10.33
C ARG A 203 12.11 6.74 -11.14
N LEU A 204 11.80 6.57 -12.42
CA LEU A 204 11.38 7.67 -13.29
C LEU A 204 10.12 8.38 -12.77
N ALA A 205 9.13 7.63 -12.32
CA ALA A 205 7.90 8.19 -11.75
C ALA A 205 8.19 9.04 -10.51
N THR A 206 9.07 8.56 -9.63
CA THR A 206 9.46 9.30 -8.42
C THR A 206 10.23 10.58 -8.77
N GLU A 207 11.18 10.51 -9.71
CA GLU A 207 11.93 11.65 -10.21
C GLU A 207 11.00 12.68 -10.88
N PHE A 208 10.04 12.20 -11.69
CA PHE A 208 9.06 13.05 -12.37
C PHE A 208 8.19 13.81 -11.34
N ARG A 209 7.59 13.09 -10.37
CA ARG A 209 6.81 13.71 -9.30
C ARG A 209 7.62 14.76 -8.54
N ASN A 210 8.85 14.45 -8.18
CA ASN A 210 9.71 15.35 -7.42
C ASN A 210 10.07 16.59 -8.21
N LYS A 211 10.29 16.47 -9.52
CA LYS A 211 10.65 17.58 -10.39
C LYS A 211 9.45 18.48 -10.75
N PHE A 212 8.32 17.88 -11.13
CA PHE A 212 7.19 18.61 -11.69
C PHE A 212 6.06 18.88 -10.69
N LYS A 213 6.08 18.26 -9.52
CA LYS A 213 5.08 18.47 -8.44
C LYS A 213 3.64 18.20 -8.85
N VAL A 214 3.44 17.18 -9.68
CA VAL A 214 2.13 16.70 -10.16
C VAL A 214 1.99 15.20 -9.94
N ASP A 215 0.76 14.70 -10.03
CA ASP A 215 0.49 13.26 -9.93
C ASP A 215 1.18 12.48 -11.05
N VAL A 216 1.53 11.25 -10.77
CA VAL A 216 2.12 10.30 -11.73
C VAL A 216 1.57 8.91 -11.50
N VAL A 217 1.34 8.16 -12.55
CA VAL A 217 0.76 6.83 -12.49
C VAL A 217 1.73 5.79 -13.07
N VAL A 218 1.93 4.71 -12.33
CA VAL A 218 2.61 3.50 -12.80
C VAL A 218 1.58 2.39 -12.93
N ASP A 219 1.29 1.98 -14.14
CA ASP A 219 0.36 0.89 -14.47
C ASP A 219 1.15 -0.40 -14.71
N MET A 220 1.27 -1.22 -13.67
CA MET A 220 1.99 -2.49 -13.72
C MET A 220 1.06 -3.63 -14.13
N PHE A 221 1.17 -4.06 -15.38
CA PHE A 221 0.44 -5.20 -15.91
C PHE A 221 0.93 -6.52 -15.30
N CYS A 222 0.01 -7.24 -14.70
CA CYS A 222 0.28 -8.53 -14.07
C CYS A 222 -0.96 -9.45 -14.19
N TYR A 223 -1.01 -10.51 -13.42
CA TYR A 223 -2.16 -11.41 -13.35
C TYR A 223 -2.35 -11.94 -11.93
N ARG A 224 -3.58 -12.25 -11.57
CA ARG A 224 -3.95 -12.85 -10.29
C ARG A 224 -3.84 -14.37 -10.38
N ARG A 225 -3.00 -14.97 -9.54
CA ARG A 225 -2.72 -16.43 -9.59
C ARG A 225 -3.80 -17.28 -8.92
N SER A 226 -4.41 -16.77 -7.88
CA SER A 226 -5.43 -17.45 -7.07
C SER A 226 -6.79 -16.77 -7.24
N GLY A 227 -7.82 -17.26 -6.60
CA GLY A 227 -9.15 -16.67 -6.58
C GLY A 227 -9.20 -15.28 -5.93
N HIS A 228 -10.38 -14.70 -5.92
CA HIS A 228 -10.61 -13.40 -5.29
C HIS A 228 -10.39 -13.47 -3.77
N ASN A 229 -10.83 -14.55 -3.16
CA ASN A 229 -10.63 -14.91 -1.76
C ASN A 229 -10.32 -16.41 -1.64
N GLU A 230 -10.17 -16.90 -0.42
CA GLU A 230 -9.79 -18.30 -0.13
C GLU A 230 -10.83 -19.34 -0.59
N ALA A 231 -12.11 -18.96 -0.68
CA ALA A 231 -13.21 -19.84 -1.10
C ALA A 231 -13.51 -19.78 -2.61
N ASP A 232 -12.89 -18.85 -3.35
CA ASP A 232 -13.13 -18.65 -4.77
C ASP A 232 -12.25 -19.54 -5.64
N GLU A 233 -12.88 -20.44 -6.44
CA GLU A 233 -12.21 -21.18 -7.50
C GLU A 233 -12.37 -20.43 -8.83
N PRO A 234 -11.35 -19.69 -9.26
CA PRO A 234 -11.48 -18.75 -10.38
C PRO A 234 -11.65 -19.42 -11.74
N SER A 235 -11.36 -20.71 -11.87
CA SER A 235 -11.57 -21.46 -13.11
C SER A 235 -13.05 -21.69 -13.43
N PHE A 236 -13.95 -21.53 -12.46
CA PHE A 236 -15.41 -21.64 -12.71
C PHE A 236 -15.93 -20.46 -13.54
N THR A 237 -15.40 -19.27 -13.32
CA THR A 237 -15.83 -18.05 -14.03
C THR A 237 -14.90 -17.67 -15.18
N GLN A 238 -13.61 -18.01 -15.08
CA GLN A 238 -12.55 -17.63 -16.05
C GLN A 238 -11.69 -18.84 -16.47
N PRO A 239 -12.29 -19.89 -17.09
CA PRO A 239 -11.60 -21.14 -17.36
C PRO A 239 -10.42 -20.98 -18.32
N LEU A 240 -10.55 -20.19 -19.37
CA LEU A 240 -9.49 -20.00 -20.37
C LEU A 240 -8.34 -19.18 -19.80
N MET A 241 -8.63 -18.10 -19.08
CA MET A 241 -7.61 -17.26 -18.42
C MET A 241 -6.80 -18.10 -17.43
N TYR A 242 -7.45 -18.83 -16.55
CA TYR A 242 -6.76 -19.60 -15.51
C TYR A 242 -6.06 -20.85 -16.06
N LYS A 243 -6.53 -21.40 -17.19
CA LYS A 243 -5.78 -22.43 -17.93
C LYS A 243 -4.44 -21.87 -18.45
N ALA A 244 -4.43 -20.62 -18.94
CA ALA A 244 -3.20 -19.94 -19.36
C ALA A 244 -2.31 -19.60 -18.15
N ILE A 245 -2.87 -19.05 -17.08
CA ILE A 245 -2.14 -18.66 -15.85
C ILE A 245 -1.46 -19.89 -15.21
N LYS A 246 -2.14 -21.03 -15.13
CA LYS A 246 -1.56 -22.28 -14.58
C LYS A 246 -0.31 -22.77 -15.35
N LYS A 247 -0.22 -22.45 -16.64
CA LYS A 247 0.95 -22.79 -17.47
C LYS A 247 2.08 -21.75 -17.37
N GLN A 248 1.80 -20.58 -16.81
CA GLN A 248 2.74 -19.49 -16.77
C GLN A 248 3.83 -19.72 -15.72
N ILE A 249 5.08 -19.59 -16.14
CA ILE A 249 6.22 -19.59 -15.21
C ILE A 249 6.14 -18.34 -14.34
N THR A 250 6.36 -18.46 -13.03
CA THR A 250 6.29 -17.32 -12.11
C THR A 250 7.35 -16.27 -12.44
N THR A 251 7.05 -14.99 -12.19
CA THR A 251 7.98 -13.87 -12.37
C THR A 251 9.34 -14.14 -11.71
N ARG A 252 9.35 -14.69 -10.48
CA ARG A 252 10.59 -15.07 -9.80
C ARG A 252 11.42 -16.07 -10.61
N LYS A 253 10.82 -17.14 -11.08
CA LYS A 253 11.53 -18.17 -11.87
C LYS A 253 11.99 -17.66 -13.24
N LYS A 254 11.22 -16.75 -13.87
CA LYS A 254 11.63 -16.09 -15.12
C LYS A 254 12.87 -15.23 -14.89
N TYR A 255 12.86 -14.46 -13.80
CA TYR A 255 13.98 -13.59 -13.48
C TYR A 255 15.21 -14.37 -13.03
N GLU A 256 15.04 -15.40 -12.20
CA GLU A 256 16.09 -16.36 -11.83
C GLU A 256 16.78 -16.94 -13.07
N LYS A 257 16.00 -17.46 -14.02
CA LYS A 257 16.52 -17.99 -15.27
C LYS A 257 17.33 -16.95 -16.05
N LYS A 258 16.81 -15.73 -16.18
CA LYS A 258 17.52 -14.61 -16.84
C LYS A 258 18.88 -14.32 -16.18
N LEU A 259 18.92 -14.29 -14.84
CA LEU A 259 20.15 -14.01 -14.09
C LEU A 259 21.19 -15.12 -14.24
N ILE A 260 20.74 -16.37 -14.26
CA ILE A 260 21.62 -17.54 -14.48
C ILE A 260 22.16 -17.54 -15.92
N GLU A 261 21.31 -17.33 -16.92
CA GLU A 261 21.72 -17.24 -18.34
C GLU A 261 22.73 -16.12 -18.59
N ASN A 262 22.63 -15.02 -17.85
CA ASN A 262 23.56 -13.89 -17.93
C ASN A 262 24.78 -14.03 -17.01
N ASN A 263 24.98 -15.16 -16.34
CA ASN A 263 26.06 -15.42 -15.39
C ASN A 263 26.13 -14.40 -14.22
N THR A 264 24.99 -13.78 -13.87
CA THR A 264 24.88 -12.86 -12.73
C THR A 264 24.62 -13.62 -11.43
N LEU A 265 24.01 -14.79 -11.52
CA LEU A 265 23.67 -15.67 -10.41
C LEU A 265 23.93 -17.11 -10.82
N SER A 266 24.53 -17.91 -9.96
CA SER A 266 24.64 -19.37 -10.16
C SER A 266 23.39 -20.10 -9.69
N GLU A 267 23.20 -21.34 -10.17
CA GLU A 267 22.09 -22.18 -9.68
C GLU A 267 22.21 -22.51 -8.18
N GLU A 268 23.43 -22.62 -7.67
CA GLU A 268 23.69 -22.89 -6.26
C GLU A 268 23.30 -21.69 -5.40
N GLU A 269 23.78 -20.50 -5.73
CA GLU A 269 23.40 -19.25 -5.05
C GLU A 269 21.87 -19.03 -5.07
N SER A 270 21.21 -19.33 -6.18
CA SER A 270 19.75 -19.22 -6.27
C SER A 270 19.04 -20.17 -5.32
N ARG A 271 19.51 -21.42 -5.21
CA ARG A 271 18.97 -22.39 -4.24
C ARG A 271 19.19 -21.94 -2.81
N ASP A 272 20.38 -21.46 -2.49
CA ASP A 272 20.74 -20.99 -1.16
C ASP A 272 19.87 -19.81 -0.72
N ILE A 273 19.59 -18.86 -1.60
CA ILE A 273 18.68 -17.73 -1.32
C ILE A 273 17.27 -18.24 -0.99
N VAL A 274 16.75 -19.18 -1.79
CA VAL A 274 15.40 -19.74 -1.59
C VAL A 274 15.31 -20.50 -0.27
N ASP A 275 16.30 -21.35 0.00
CA ASP A 275 16.27 -22.22 1.18
C ASP A 275 16.56 -21.42 2.46
N SER A 276 17.43 -20.43 2.40
CA SER A 276 17.65 -19.49 3.51
C SER A 276 16.36 -18.74 3.87
N PHE A 277 15.60 -18.28 2.88
CA PHE A 277 14.34 -17.60 3.14
C PHE A 277 13.25 -18.52 3.69
N LYS A 278 13.15 -19.76 3.19
CA LYS A 278 12.24 -20.76 3.75
C LYS A 278 12.57 -21.05 5.21
N ASN A 279 13.85 -21.35 5.50
CA ASN A 279 14.33 -21.61 6.85
C ASN A 279 14.08 -20.41 7.80
N PHE A 280 14.19 -19.18 7.28
CA PHE A 280 13.82 -17.98 8.02
C PHE A 280 12.33 -17.97 8.35
N LEU A 281 11.45 -18.23 7.38
CA LEU A 281 10.00 -18.26 7.61
C LEU A 281 9.59 -19.38 8.60
N ASP A 282 10.22 -20.55 8.52
CA ASP A 282 9.97 -21.66 9.45
C ASP A 282 10.36 -21.26 10.90
N LYS A 283 11.50 -20.60 11.08
CA LYS A 283 11.91 -20.07 12.38
C LYS A 283 10.95 -19.01 12.92
N GLU A 284 10.51 -18.08 12.07
CA GLU A 284 9.53 -17.07 12.44
C GLU A 284 8.18 -17.71 12.83
N PHE A 285 7.76 -18.75 12.11
CA PHE A 285 6.54 -19.51 12.43
C PHE A 285 6.66 -20.22 13.78
N GLU A 286 7.76 -20.94 14.03
CA GLU A 286 7.98 -21.60 15.33
C GLU A 286 8.03 -20.58 16.49
N SER A 287 8.58 -19.40 16.25
CA SER A 287 8.68 -18.34 17.27
C SER A 287 7.31 -17.75 17.67
N THR A 288 6.25 -17.99 16.88
CA THR A 288 4.89 -17.53 17.21
C THR A 288 4.34 -18.19 18.48
N LYS A 289 4.77 -19.42 18.80
CA LYS A 289 4.30 -20.17 19.96
C LYS A 289 4.55 -19.43 21.30
N ASN A 290 5.59 -18.61 21.35
CA ASN A 290 5.99 -17.86 22.54
C ASN A 290 5.85 -16.34 22.36
N TYR A 291 5.22 -15.89 21.27
CA TYR A 291 5.08 -14.47 20.98
C TYR A 291 4.07 -13.81 21.91
N LYS A 292 4.53 -12.81 22.65
CA LYS A 292 3.67 -11.94 23.45
C LYS A 292 3.68 -10.55 22.79
N PRO A 293 2.51 -9.96 22.45
CA PRO A 293 2.44 -8.60 21.94
C PRO A 293 3.12 -7.62 22.90
N ASN A 294 3.90 -6.70 22.38
CA ASN A 294 4.51 -5.65 23.18
C ASN A 294 3.52 -4.50 23.34
N LYS A 295 3.30 -4.01 24.58
CA LYS A 295 2.39 -2.89 24.88
C LYS A 295 2.86 -1.54 24.31
N VAL A 296 4.14 -1.46 23.92
CA VAL A 296 4.83 -0.20 23.61
C VAL A 296 4.39 0.44 22.29
N ASP A 297 3.68 -0.28 21.40
CA ASP A 297 3.37 0.20 20.05
C ASP A 297 2.09 1.06 19.95
N TRP A 298 1.44 1.42 21.06
CA TRP A 298 0.21 2.18 21.08
C TRP A 298 0.34 3.49 21.86
N LEU A 299 -0.04 4.61 21.25
CA LEU A 299 -0.11 5.95 21.87
C LEU A 299 1.24 6.50 22.36
N GLU A 300 2.32 6.26 21.61
CA GLU A 300 3.62 6.89 21.87
C GLU A 300 3.80 8.24 21.15
N GLY A 301 4.82 8.98 21.54
CA GLY A 301 5.15 10.29 20.97
C GLY A 301 4.12 11.36 21.32
N THR A 302 3.52 11.99 20.33
CA THR A 302 2.50 13.05 20.49
C THR A 302 1.21 12.60 21.20
N TRP A 303 0.99 11.29 21.30
CA TRP A 303 -0.19 10.70 21.98
C TRP A 303 0.08 10.31 23.43
N THR A 304 1.32 10.47 23.91
CA THR A 304 1.69 10.16 25.29
C THR A 304 0.87 10.98 26.27
N GLY A 305 0.24 10.30 27.21
CA GLY A 305 -0.61 10.96 28.22
C GLY A 305 -2.09 11.03 27.88
N LEU A 306 -2.50 10.61 26.66
CA LEU A 306 -3.91 10.41 26.34
C LEU A 306 -4.38 9.07 26.90
N SER A 307 -5.54 9.06 27.56
CA SER A 307 -6.23 7.85 27.99
C SER A 307 -7.52 7.68 27.20
N THR A 308 -7.96 6.42 27.07
CA THR A 308 -9.28 6.15 26.50
C THR A 308 -10.34 6.78 27.41
N ALA A 309 -11.22 7.60 26.85
CA ALA A 309 -12.34 8.14 27.60
C ALA A 309 -13.22 6.97 28.11
N THR A 310 -13.58 7.00 29.39
CA THR A 310 -14.64 6.13 29.89
C THR A 310 -15.92 6.48 29.15
N PHE A 311 -16.52 5.50 28.50
CA PHE A 311 -17.72 5.71 27.71
C PHE A 311 -18.89 6.05 28.66
N ASP A 312 -19.12 7.34 28.87
CA ASP A 312 -20.38 7.84 29.42
C ASP A 312 -21.24 8.33 28.25
N ALA A 313 -22.32 7.59 27.97
CA ALA A 313 -23.24 7.92 26.88
C ALA A 313 -23.87 9.34 27.06
N ARG A 314 -23.88 9.88 28.28
CA ARG A 314 -24.37 11.23 28.57
C ARG A 314 -23.39 12.32 28.17
N SER A 315 -22.07 12.08 28.28
CA SER A 315 -21.06 13.06 27.87
C SER A 315 -20.99 13.22 26.35
N CYS A 316 -21.28 12.15 25.61
CA CYS A 316 -21.32 12.21 24.15
C CYS A 316 -22.51 13.00 23.59
N LEU A 317 -23.65 12.96 24.27
CA LEU A 317 -24.84 13.73 23.91
C LEU A 317 -24.71 15.25 24.27
N LEU A 318 -23.97 15.59 25.32
CA LEU A 318 -23.66 16.96 25.68
C LEU A 318 -22.77 17.67 24.65
N TYR A 319 -21.78 16.97 24.11
CA TYR A 319 -20.91 17.52 23.07
C TYR A 319 -21.61 17.77 21.74
N THR A 320 -22.64 16.99 21.42
CA THR A 320 -23.42 17.18 20.19
C THR A 320 -24.51 18.23 20.34
N SER A 321 -25.01 18.53 21.58
CA SER A 321 -25.98 19.56 21.82
C SER A 321 -25.35 20.94 21.89
N ASP A 322 -24.19 21.13 22.51
CA ASP A 322 -23.49 22.41 22.54
C ASP A 322 -23.05 22.89 21.14
N ALA A 323 -22.72 21.98 20.24
CA ALA A 323 -22.37 22.36 18.86
C ALA A 323 -23.60 22.81 18.02
N ALA A 324 -24.81 22.47 18.46
CA ALA A 324 -26.05 22.90 17.79
C ALA A 324 -26.56 24.24 18.28
N ASP A 325 -26.26 24.61 19.51
CA ASP A 325 -26.73 25.88 20.12
C ASP A 325 -25.86 27.10 19.74
N ASP A 326 -24.63 26.91 19.26
CA ASP A 326 -23.73 27.98 18.81
C ASP A 326 -24.09 28.57 17.42
N THR A 327 -25.16 28.12 16.78
CA THR A 327 -25.57 28.61 15.46
C THR A 327 -26.68 29.66 15.50
N ASP A 328 -27.16 30.04 16.69
CA ASP A 328 -28.23 31.01 16.85
C ASP A 328 -27.78 32.33 17.54
N SER A 329 -26.54 32.80 17.26
CA SER A 329 -26.12 34.15 17.65
C SER A 329 -25.49 34.92 16.50
#